data_416e12e4477659893481e9069bd54303
#
_entry.id   416e12e4477659893481e9069bd54303
#
_cell.length_a   1.000
_cell.length_b   1.000
_cell.length_c   1.000
_cell.angle_alpha   90.00
_cell.angle_beta   90.00
_cell.angle_gamma   90.00
#
_symmetry.space_group_name_H-M   'P 1'
#
loop_
_entity.id
_entity.type
_entity.pdbx_description
1 polymer ?
#
loop_
_entity_poly.entity_id
_entity_poly.type
_entity_poly.pdbx_seq_one_letter_code
_entity_poly.pdbx_strand_id
1 'polypeptide(L)'
;MLQALVERYETECKEGRLPRDGWEKRNVSFALLLSKEGELLQVLPLIQKVLRGKKEVDRPQELIVPAGETRTVGIAPFFLCDNSSYFLGADMKGKPKRTAECFAAAKALHEEILDCVGSDAARAVIAFFGHWPGGESMVRTHPTLAPYAAEILAGANLVFRVASTFVHEEPAVREAWETHLDASGAEEKRRCLVTGALAPIAVKHPALKGVSGAQSTGAMLVSFNANAYESYG
;
A
#
# COMPACT_ATOMS: atom_id res chain seq x y z
N MET A 1 -22.96 8.75 -19.34
CA MET A 1 -22.30 7.45 -19.05
C MET A 1 -21.19 7.61 -18.01
N LEU A 2 -20.15 8.43 -18.22
CA LEU A 2 -19.08 8.62 -17.24
C LEU A 2 -19.58 9.12 -15.88
N GLN A 3 -20.48 10.10 -15.86
CA GLN A 3 -21.09 10.59 -14.61
C GLN A 3 -21.80 9.48 -13.83
N ALA A 4 -22.58 8.63 -14.51
CA ALA A 4 -23.24 7.49 -13.85
C ALA A 4 -22.25 6.47 -13.26
N LEU A 5 -21.07 6.30 -13.89
CA LEU A 5 -20.00 5.48 -13.34
C LEU A 5 -19.39 6.10 -12.07
N VAL A 6 -19.21 7.42 -12.04
CA VAL A 6 -18.74 8.15 -10.85
C VAL A 6 -19.76 8.01 -9.72
N GLU A 7 -21.05 8.26 -9.97
CA GLU A 7 -22.13 8.11 -8.99
C GLU A 7 -22.20 6.68 -8.44
N ARG A 8 -22.02 5.67 -9.32
CA ARG A 8 -21.97 4.26 -8.90
C ARG A 8 -20.75 3.98 -8.03
N TYR A 9 -19.56 4.45 -8.42
CA TYR A 9 -18.35 4.30 -7.63
C TYR A 9 -18.51 4.93 -6.24
N GLU A 10 -19.01 6.17 -6.16
CA GLU A 10 -19.25 6.83 -4.87
C GLU A 10 -20.22 6.06 -3.98
N THR A 11 -21.26 5.46 -4.58
CA THR A 11 -22.22 4.62 -3.85
C THR A 11 -21.54 3.37 -3.29
N GLU A 12 -20.77 2.65 -4.12
CA GLU A 12 -20.03 1.46 -3.70
C GLU A 12 -18.99 1.77 -2.59
N CYS A 13 -18.35 2.95 -2.66
CA CYS A 13 -17.43 3.41 -1.62
C CYS A 13 -18.16 3.73 -0.31
N LYS A 14 -19.32 4.41 -0.37
CA LYS A 14 -20.15 4.71 0.82
C LYS A 14 -20.67 3.44 1.50
N GLU A 15 -20.96 2.41 0.72
CA GLU A 15 -21.40 1.12 1.20
C GLU A 15 -20.24 0.18 1.63
N GLY A 16 -19.00 0.65 1.55
CA GLY A 16 -17.80 -0.09 1.94
C GLY A 16 -17.42 -1.26 1.02
N ARG A 17 -18.01 -1.34 -0.19
CA ARG A 17 -17.71 -2.40 -1.17
C ARG A 17 -16.46 -2.12 -1.99
N LEU A 18 -16.15 -0.84 -2.22
CA LEU A 18 -14.93 -0.40 -2.89
C LEU A 18 -14.11 0.53 -1.99
N PRO A 19 -12.78 0.49 -2.09
CA PRO A 19 -11.94 1.47 -1.43
C PRO A 19 -12.15 2.86 -2.06
N ARG A 20 -11.99 3.91 -1.25
CA ARG A 20 -11.95 5.30 -1.74
C ARG A 20 -10.67 5.55 -2.53
N ASP A 21 -10.64 6.65 -3.25
CA ASP A 21 -9.41 7.11 -3.89
C ASP A 21 -8.26 7.23 -2.88
N GLY A 22 -7.05 6.87 -3.31
CA GLY A 22 -5.90 6.76 -2.41
C GLY A 22 -5.85 5.49 -1.55
N TRP A 23 -6.82 4.57 -1.70
CA TRP A 23 -6.88 3.29 -1.00
C TRP A 23 -7.08 2.15 -1.99
N GLU A 24 -6.53 0.97 -1.69
CA GLU A 24 -6.69 -0.22 -2.54
C GLU A 24 -6.93 -1.50 -1.73
N LYS A 25 -7.54 -2.50 -2.37
CA LYS A 25 -7.60 -3.85 -1.84
C LYS A 25 -6.30 -4.59 -2.11
N ARG A 26 -5.68 -5.13 -1.06
CA ARG A 26 -4.43 -5.88 -1.15
C ARG A 26 -4.47 -7.14 -0.29
N ASN A 27 -3.95 -8.23 -0.84
CA ASN A 27 -3.74 -9.45 -0.06
C ASN A 27 -2.56 -9.25 0.89
N VAL A 28 -2.79 -9.40 2.18
CA VAL A 28 -1.81 -9.23 3.25
C VAL A 28 -1.65 -10.54 4.00
N SER A 29 -0.40 -10.99 4.14
CA SER A 29 -0.09 -12.27 4.75
C SER A 29 0.20 -12.18 6.24
N PHE A 30 0.78 -11.08 6.72
CA PHE A 30 1.16 -10.93 8.11
C PHE A 30 0.95 -9.52 8.63
N ALA A 31 0.59 -9.42 9.92
CA ALA A 31 0.67 -8.18 10.67
C ALA A 31 1.85 -8.23 11.66
N LEU A 32 2.63 -7.16 11.65
CA LEU A 32 3.69 -6.91 12.63
C LEU A 32 3.07 -6.20 13.83
N LEU A 33 2.88 -6.92 14.94
CA LEU A 33 2.36 -6.35 16.19
C LEU A 33 3.50 -5.61 16.90
N LEU A 34 3.34 -4.31 17.06
CA LEU A 34 4.29 -3.44 17.74
C LEU A 34 3.83 -3.06 19.14
N SER A 35 4.78 -2.85 20.04
CA SER A 35 4.55 -2.12 21.29
C SER A 35 4.37 -0.62 21.00
N LYS A 36 3.98 0.18 21.98
CA LYS A 36 3.89 1.65 21.84
C LYS A 36 5.28 2.28 21.63
N GLU A 37 6.32 1.61 22.07
CA GLU A 37 7.73 2.01 21.92
C GLU A 37 8.35 1.55 20.60
N GLY A 38 7.58 0.86 19.74
CA GLY A 38 8.01 0.38 18.43
C GLY A 38 8.74 -0.94 18.43
N GLU A 39 8.73 -1.70 19.53
CA GLU A 39 9.33 -3.04 19.57
C GLU A 39 8.42 -4.06 18.87
N LEU A 40 9.00 -4.95 18.07
CA LEU A 40 8.27 -6.05 17.44
C LEU A 40 7.93 -7.13 18.47
N LEU A 41 6.68 -7.18 18.91
CA LEU A 41 6.20 -8.13 19.90
C LEU A 41 5.84 -9.49 19.29
N GLN A 42 5.16 -9.49 18.14
CA GLN A 42 4.66 -10.70 17.50
C GLN A 42 4.43 -10.50 16.01
N VAL A 43 4.51 -11.59 15.24
CA VAL A 43 4.04 -11.68 13.85
C VAL A 43 2.72 -12.46 13.85
N LEU A 44 1.68 -11.85 13.33
CA LEU A 44 0.34 -12.43 13.28
C LEU A 44 0.04 -12.85 11.83
N PRO A 45 -0.10 -14.15 11.53
CA PRO A 45 -0.55 -14.60 10.23
C PRO A 45 -1.99 -14.12 9.97
N LEU A 46 -2.21 -13.49 8.81
CA LEU A 46 -3.51 -13.03 8.32
C LEU A 46 -3.98 -13.98 7.24
N ILE A 47 -4.59 -15.07 7.65
CA ILE A 47 -5.05 -16.14 6.76
C ILE A 47 -6.57 -16.18 6.82
N GLN A 48 -7.20 -16.19 5.64
CA GLN A 48 -8.62 -16.45 5.48
C GLN A 48 -8.84 -17.74 4.68
N LYS A 49 -9.83 -18.52 5.08
CA LYS A 49 -10.27 -19.70 4.34
C LYS A 49 -11.21 -19.28 3.22
N VAL A 50 -10.85 -19.62 2.00
CA VAL A 50 -11.64 -19.30 0.80
C VAL A 50 -12.00 -20.60 0.09
N LEU A 51 -13.28 -20.78 -0.26
CA LEU A 51 -13.75 -21.89 -1.06
C LEU A 51 -13.29 -21.73 -2.53
N ARG A 52 -12.49 -22.68 -3.02
CA ARG A 52 -12.14 -22.79 -4.43
C ARG A 52 -12.73 -24.08 -5.00
N GLY A 53 -13.90 -23.97 -5.62
CA GLY A 53 -14.71 -25.12 -5.98
C GLY A 53 -15.24 -25.82 -4.74
N LYS A 54 -14.84 -27.08 -4.49
CA LYS A 54 -15.24 -27.88 -3.33
C LYS A 54 -14.16 -27.96 -2.23
N LYS A 55 -13.03 -27.23 -2.37
CA LYS A 55 -11.92 -27.27 -1.41
C LYS A 55 -11.77 -25.93 -0.73
N GLU A 56 -11.60 -25.94 0.59
CA GLU A 56 -11.09 -24.78 1.32
C GLU A 56 -9.59 -24.64 1.07
N VAL A 57 -9.18 -23.41 0.74
CA VAL A 57 -7.78 -23.05 0.53
C VAL A 57 -7.46 -21.85 1.41
N ASP A 58 -6.38 -21.93 2.13
CA ASP A 58 -5.84 -20.81 2.92
C ASP A 58 -5.28 -19.75 1.98
N ARG A 59 -5.71 -18.50 2.18
CA ARG A 59 -5.24 -17.34 1.43
C ARG A 59 -4.93 -16.19 2.37
N PRO A 60 -3.99 -15.30 1.96
CA PRO A 60 -3.81 -14.02 2.63
C PRO A 60 -5.13 -13.27 2.72
N GLN A 61 -5.33 -12.56 3.82
CA GLN A 61 -6.52 -11.74 4.04
C GLN A 61 -6.52 -10.54 3.10
N GLU A 62 -7.65 -10.25 2.46
CA GLU A 62 -7.83 -9.02 1.69
C GLU A 62 -8.14 -7.86 2.65
N LEU A 63 -7.25 -6.86 2.68
CA LEU A 63 -7.42 -5.63 3.47
C LEU A 63 -7.50 -4.42 2.55
N ILE A 64 -8.20 -3.38 3.00
CA ILE A 64 -8.16 -2.04 2.38
C ILE A 64 -7.00 -1.29 3.03
N VAL A 65 -5.98 -0.99 2.22
CA VAL A 65 -4.73 -0.36 2.66
C VAL A 65 -4.45 0.90 1.82
N PRO A 66 -3.57 1.79 2.27
CA PRO A 66 -3.11 2.92 1.45
C PRO A 66 -2.61 2.44 0.09
N ALA A 67 -3.09 3.09 -0.98
CA ALA A 67 -2.72 2.73 -2.34
C ALA A 67 -1.26 3.10 -2.62
N GLY A 68 -0.58 2.24 -3.36
CA GLY A 68 0.80 2.49 -3.80
C GLY A 68 0.89 2.61 -5.31
N GLU A 69 1.83 3.40 -5.80
CA GLU A 69 2.10 3.49 -7.23
C GLU A 69 2.64 2.17 -7.78
N THR A 70 2.28 1.86 -9.04
CA THR A 70 2.80 0.66 -9.69
C THR A 70 4.32 0.76 -9.87
N ARG A 71 5.05 -0.14 -9.22
CA ARG A 71 6.52 -0.22 -9.32
C ARG A 71 6.93 -0.82 -10.66
N THR A 72 7.46 0.00 -11.56
CA THR A 72 8.05 -0.47 -12.82
C THR A 72 9.57 -0.48 -12.74
N VAL A 73 10.18 0.62 -12.30
CA VAL A 73 11.63 0.77 -12.11
C VAL A 73 11.89 1.64 -10.89
N GLY A 74 12.95 1.35 -10.14
CA GLY A 74 13.37 2.18 -9.01
C GLY A 74 12.94 1.65 -7.64
N ILE A 75 13.03 2.53 -6.65
CA ILE A 75 12.64 2.32 -5.26
C ILE A 75 11.44 3.23 -5.00
N ALA A 76 10.30 2.64 -4.68
CA ALA A 76 9.06 3.34 -4.36
C ALA A 76 8.40 2.62 -3.16
N PRO A 77 8.61 3.10 -1.93
CA PRO A 77 7.99 2.51 -0.75
C PRO A 77 6.47 2.73 -0.76
N PHE A 78 5.72 1.79 -0.20
CA PHE A 78 4.29 1.96 0.06
C PHE A 78 4.06 2.30 1.52
N PHE A 79 3.06 3.12 1.78
CA PHE A 79 2.71 3.53 3.13
C PHE A 79 1.94 2.41 3.85
N LEU A 80 2.41 2.00 5.02
CA LEU A 80 1.81 1.05 5.97
C LEU A 80 1.45 -0.35 5.45
N CYS A 81 1.71 -0.65 4.16
CA CYS A 81 1.52 -1.99 3.61
C CYS A 81 2.56 -2.29 2.53
N ASP A 82 3.60 -3.03 2.87
CA ASP A 82 4.67 -3.37 1.92
C ASP A 82 5.31 -4.73 2.25
N ASN A 83 6.23 -5.18 1.41
CA ASN A 83 6.98 -6.42 1.61
C ASN A 83 8.23 -6.21 2.49
N SER A 84 8.89 -7.32 2.80
CA SER A 84 10.05 -7.36 3.69
C SER A 84 11.26 -6.54 3.21
N SER A 85 11.44 -6.33 1.91
CA SER A 85 12.52 -5.47 1.40
C SER A 85 12.41 -4.05 1.94
N TYR A 86 11.18 -3.54 2.08
CA TYR A 86 10.90 -2.18 2.55
C TYR A 86 10.72 -2.09 4.06
N PHE A 87 10.07 -3.07 4.69
CA PHE A 87 9.77 -2.99 6.13
C PHE A 87 10.84 -3.61 7.01
N LEU A 88 11.60 -4.58 6.48
CA LEU A 88 12.61 -5.30 7.25
C LEU A 88 14.03 -5.20 6.67
N GLY A 89 14.18 -4.55 5.51
CA GLY A 89 15.47 -4.41 4.83
C GLY A 89 16.04 -5.74 4.32
N ALA A 90 15.16 -6.71 3.98
CA ALA A 90 15.55 -8.07 3.65
C ALA A 90 14.67 -8.71 2.58
N ASP A 91 15.27 -9.51 1.70
CA ASP A 91 14.56 -10.38 0.74
C ASP A 91 15.42 -11.61 0.40
N MET A 92 14.84 -12.54 -0.38
CA MET A 92 15.56 -13.73 -0.85
C MET A 92 16.43 -13.49 -2.10
N LYS A 93 16.47 -12.27 -2.64
CA LYS A 93 17.15 -11.97 -3.92
C LYS A 93 18.66 -11.73 -3.79
N GLY A 94 19.19 -11.73 -2.55
CA GLY A 94 20.60 -11.59 -2.27
C GLY A 94 21.20 -10.23 -2.69
N LYS A 95 20.40 -9.16 -2.62
CA LYS A 95 20.83 -7.79 -2.96
C LYS A 95 20.77 -6.87 -1.73
N PRO A 96 21.67 -7.03 -0.74
CA PRO A 96 21.58 -6.34 0.55
C PRO A 96 21.66 -4.80 0.42
N LYS A 97 22.43 -4.28 -0.55
CA LYS A 97 22.47 -2.82 -0.81
C LYS A 97 21.09 -2.30 -1.22
N ARG A 98 20.41 -3.00 -2.13
CA ARG A 98 19.08 -2.58 -2.59
C ARG A 98 18.03 -2.67 -1.47
N THR A 99 18.05 -3.72 -0.66
CA THR A 99 17.10 -3.85 0.45
C THR A 99 17.33 -2.80 1.53
N ALA A 100 18.59 -2.42 1.79
CA ALA A 100 18.90 -1.31 2.68
C ALA A 100 18.37 0.04 2.13
N GLU A 101 18.52 0.30 0.83
CA GLU A 101 17.97 1.48 0.16
C GLU A 101 16.42 1.47 0.20
N CYS A 102 15.78 0.31 0.00
CA CYS A 102 14.33 0.16 0.12
C CYS A 102 13.84 0.47 1.55
N PHE A 103 14.53 -0.06 2.55
CA PHE A 103 14.21 0.18 3.97
C PHE A 103 14.38 1.66 4.34
N ALA A 104 15.47 2.29 3.92
CA ALA A 104 15.71 3.71 4.15
C ALA A 104 14.62 4.59 3.51
N ALA A 105 14.21 4.26 2.27
CA ALA A 105 13.13 4.97 1.60
C ALA A 105 11.77 4.78 2.30
N ALA A 106 11.48 3.56 2.78
CA ALA A 106 10.26 3.31 3.54
C ALA A 106 10.25 4.07 4.87
N LYS A 107 11.38 4.06 5.60
CA LYS A 107 11.55 4.85 6.82
C LYS A 107 11.26 6.32 6.57
N ALA A 108 11.91 6.93 5.56
CA ALA A 108 11.73 8.33 5.23
C ALA A 108 10.26 8.69 4.90
N LEU A 109 9.57 7.86 4.12
CA LEU A 109 8.15 8.06 3.80
C LEU A 109 7.27 8.02 5.05
N HIS A 110 7.51 7.06 5.96
CA HIS A 110 6.71 6.94 7.17
C HIS A 110 6.99 8.08 8.15
N GLU A 111 8.24 8.53 8.28
CA GLU A 111 8.60 9.71 9.07
C GLU A 111 7.92 10.96 8.50
N GLU A 112 7.98 11.19 7.18
CA GLU A 112 7.34 12.34 6.51
C GLU A 112 5.84 12.43 6.80
N ILE A 113 5.12 11.30 6.71
CA ILE A 113 3.65 11.29 6.85
C ILE A 113 3.22 11.28 8.32
N LEU A 114 3.93 10.55 9.19
CA LEU A 114 3.51 10.27 10.55
C LEU A 114 4.08 11.22 11.62
N ASP A 115 5.12 11.99 11.32
CA ASP A 115 5.81 12.84 12.30
C ASP A 115 4.87 13.83 13.01
N CYS A 116 3.91 14.36 12.26
CA CYS A 116 2.90 15.30 12.79
C CYS A 116 1.66 14.61 13.39
N VAL A 117 1.57 13.25 13.34
CA VAL A 117 0.41 12.50 13.83
C VAL A 117 0.58 12.21 15.32
N GLY A 118 -0.25 12.82 16.15
CA GLY A 118 -0.18 12.73 17.62
C GLY A 118 -0.67 11.42 18.24
N SER A 119 -0.60 10.28 17.50
CA SER A 119 -1.11 8.99 17.99
C SER A 119 0.01 8.04 18.45
N ASP A 120 -0.34 7.12 19.38
CA ASP A 120 0.58 6.10 19.86
C ASP A 120 0.98 5.15 18.71
N ALA A 121 0.07 4.85 17.81
CA ALA A 121 0.33 3.95 16.68
C ALA A 121 1.30 4.57 15.67
N ALA A 122 1.16 5.86 15.35
CA ALA A 122 2.08 6.57 14.49
C ALA A 122 3.50 6.59 15.09
N ARG A 123 3.61 6.95 16.37
CA ARG A 123 4.89 6.95 17.10
C ARG A 123 5.54 5.57 17.13
N ALA A 124 4.76 4.52 17.35
CA ALA A 124 5.25 3.14 17.36
C ALA A 124 5.87 2.73 16.01
N VAL A 125 5.25 3.11 14.88
CA VAL A 125 5.81 2.82 13.54
C VAL A 125 7.11 3.58 13.29
N ILE A 126 7.16 4.88 13.63
CA ILE A 126 8.38 5.68 13.50
C ILE A 126 9.50 5.08 14.36
N ALA A 127 9.21 4.74 15.62
CA ALA A 127 10.16 4.12 16.54
C ALA A 127 10.66 2.77 16.03
N PHE A 128 9.76 1.93 15.47
CA PHE A 128 10.13 0.67 14.84
C PHE A 128 11.18 0.88 13.73
N PHE A 129 10.93 1.79 12.78
CA PHE A 129 11.90 2.10 11.73
C PHE A 129 13.20 2.71 12.27
N GLY A 130 13.14 3.38 13.42
CA GLY A 130 14.32 3.92 14.11
C GLY A 130 15.20 2.86 14.77
N HIS A 131 14.60 1.82 15.35
CA HIS A 131 15.28 0.79 16.13
C HIS A 131 15.59 -0.48 15.34
N TRP A 132 14.84 -0.76 14.25
CA TRP A 132 15.01 -1.99 13.49
C TRP A 132 16.32 -1.98 12.69
N PRO A 133 17.24 -2.92 12.94
CA PRO A 133 18.57 -2.89 12.30
C PRO A 133 18.54 -3.31 10.82
N GLY A 134 17.44 -3.96 10.37
CA GLY A 134 17.33 -4.50 9.03
C GLY A 134 18.15 -5.76 8.78
N GLY A 135 17.93 -6.36 7.61
CA GLY A 135 18.75 -7.46 7.09
C GLY A 135 18.18 -8.87 7.28
N GLU A 136 18.58 -9.76 6.36
CA GLU A 136 18.08 -11.15 6.29
C GLU A 136 18.40 -11.96 7.54
N SER A 137 19.62 -11.81 8.09
CA SER A 137 20.03 -12.51 9.30
C SER A 137 19.10 -12.19 10.46
N MET A 138 18.73 -10.91 10.62
CA MET A 138 17.80 -10.48 11.66
C MET A 138 16.42 -11.11 11.51
N VAL A 139 15.89 -11.17 10.29
CA VAL A 139 14.58 -11.82 10.02
C VAL A 139 14.63 -13.32 10.36
N ARG A 140 15.74 -14.01 10.05
CA ARG A 140 15.89 -15.44 10.31
C ARG A 140 16.15 -15.81 11.77
N THR A 141 16.71 -14.89 12.55
CA THR A 141 17.10 -15.15 13.96
C THR A 141 16.15 -14.54 14.97
N HIS A 142 15.36 -13.54 14.57
CA HIS A 142 14.39 -12.90 15.49
C HIS A 142 13.31 -13.90 15.93
N PRO A 143 13.07 -14.08 17.22
CA PRO A 143 12.20 -15.15 17.74
C PRO A 143 10.79 -15.16 17.11
N THR A 144 10.21 -13.99 16.83
CA THR A 144 8.85 -13.88 16.30
C THR A 144 8.78 -13.96 14.77
N LEU A 145 9.87 -13.63 14.06
CA LEU A 145 9.94 -13.66 12.58
C LEU A 145 10.42 -15.00 12.06
N ALA A 146 11.33 -15.68 12.77
CA ALA A 146 11.97 -16.91 12.33
C ALA A 146 10.97 -18.00 11.88
N PRO A 147 9.83 -18.23 12.55
CA PRO A 147 8.84 -19.22 12.11
C PRO A 147 8.25 -18.93 10.72
N TYR A 148 8.21 -17.67 10.30
CA TYR A 148 7.61 -17.20 9.05
C TYR A 148 8.63 -16.64 8.07
N ALA A 149 9.92 -16.76 8.36
CA ALA A 149 11.01 -16.11 7.63
C ALA A 149 10.99 -16.44 6.12
N ALA A 150 10.71 -17.68 5.76
CA ALA A 150 10.67 -18.11 4.37
C ALA A 150 9.60 -17.35 3.56
N GLU A 151 8.38 -17.26 4.09
CA GLU A 151 7.26 -16.59 3.41
C GLU A 151 7.46 -15.06 3.39
N ILE A 152 7.91 -14.50 4.50
CA ILE A 152 8.18 -13.07 4.63
C ILE A 152 9.25 -12.65 3.62
N LEU A 153 10.38 -13.35 3.57
CA LEU A 153 11.48 -13.04 2.66
C LEU A 153 11.14 -13.33 1.18
N ALA A 154 10.18 -14.22 0.90
CA ALA A 154 9.66 -14.46 -0.44
C ALA A 154 8.83 -13.28 -0.99
N GLY A 155 8.52 -12.28 -0.16
CA GLY A 155 7.84 -11.05 -0.56
C GLY A 155 6.38 -10.98 -0.15
N ALA A 156 6.01 -11.65 0.94
CA ALA A 156 4.70 -11.49 1.58
C ALA A 156 4.45 -10.03 1.95
N ASN A 157 3.21 -9.55 1.74
CA ASN A 157 2.81 -8.22 2.19
C ASN A 157 2.60 -8.22 3.70
N LEU A 158 3.14 -7.19 4.32
CA LEU A 158 3.14 -6.93 5.75
C LEU A 158 2.37 -5.65 6.03
N VAL A 159 1.69 -5.59 7.19
CA VAL A 159 1.09 -4.37 7.75
C VAL A 159 1.50 -4.21 9.20
N PHE A 160 1.34 -3.01 9.76
CA PHE A 160 1.59 -2.76 11.18
C PHE A 160 0.29 -2.81 11.97
N ARG A 161 0.40 -3.33 13.20
CA ARG A 161 -0.66 -3.37 14.20
C ARG A 161 -0.12 -2.90 15.54
N VAL A 162 -0.90 -2.08 16.25
CA VAL A 162 -0.62 -1.66 17.62
C VAL A 162 -1.83 -2.03 18.47
N ALA A 163 -1.63 -2.75 19.54
CA ALA A 163 -2.69 -3.35 20.34
C ALA A 163 -3.69 -4.17 19.48
N SER A 164 -4.95 -3.77 19.39
CA SER A 164 -5.99 -4.48 18.64
C SER A 164 -6.28 -3.90 17.26
N THR A 165 -5.66 -2.77 16.86
CA THR A 165 -6.03 -2.00 15.68
C THR A 165 -4.91 -2.01 14.64
N PHE A 166 -5.24 -2.15 13.38
CA PHE A 166 -4.29 -1.90 12.30
C PHE A 166 -3.96 -0.41 12.22
N VAL A 167 -2.68 -0.07 12.09
CA VAL A 167 -2.24 1.33 12.10
C VAL A 167 -2.88 2.14 10.96
N HIS A 168 -3.04 1.54 9.78
CA HIS A 168 -3.68 2.19 8.63
C HIS A 168 -5.20 2.40 8.78
N GLU A 169 -5.85 1.81 9.80
CA GLU A 169 -7.27 2.01 10.09
C GLU A 169 -7.49 3.14 11.10
N GLU A 170 -6.45 3.61 11.77
CA GLU A 170 -6.56 4.68 12.75
C GLU A 170 -6.98 6.01 12.08
N PRO A 171 -8.02 6.69 12.58
CA PRO A 171 -8.56 7.90 11.92
C PRO A 171 -7.51 8.98 11.67
N ALA A 172 -6.65 9.27 12.64
CA ALA A 172 -5.61 10.29 12.50
C ALA A 172 -4.54 9.92 11.45
N VAL A 173 -4.21 8.63 11.34
CA VAL A 173 -3.26 8.11 10.33
C VAL A 173 -3.89 8.15 8.93
N ARG A 174 -5.18 7.87 8.83
CA ARG A 174 -5.92 7.97 7.56
C ARG A 174 -5.97 9.41 7.06
N GLU A 175 -6.28 10.35 7.94
CA GLU A 175 -6.31 11.78 7.63
C GLU A 175 -4.92 12.28 7.17
N ALA A 176 -3.85 11.83 7.83
CA ALA A 176 -2.49 12.17 7.42
C ALA A 176 -2.15 11.64 6.02
N TRP A 177 -2.57 10.41 5.70
CA TRP A 177 -2.39 9.85 4.36
C TRP A 177 -3.17 10.63 3.30
N GLU A 178 -4.45 10.94 3.55
CA GLU A 178 -5.28 11.72 2.64
C GLU A 178 -4.68 13.12 2.41
N THR A 179 -4.18 13.78 3.46
CA THR A 179 -3.49 15.07 3.37
C THR A 179 -2.21 14.97 2.53
N HIS A 180 -1.41 13.91 2.71
CA HIS A 180 -0.19 13.68 1.93
C HIS A 180 -0.52 13.49 0.44
N LEU A 181 -1.58 12.76 0.10
CA LEU A 181 -2.03 12.59 -1.28
C LEU A 181 -2.46 13.91 -1.91
N ASP A 182 -3.22 14.72 -1.17
CA ASP A 182 -3.67 16.03 -1.64
C ASP A 182 -2.50 17.00 -1.88
N ALA A 183 -1.47 16.94 -1.04
CA ALA A 183 -0.26 17.73 -1.18
C ALA A 183 0.62 17.26 -2.36
N SER A 184 0.74 15.93 -2.55
CA SER A 184 1.50 15.33 -3.66
C SER A 184 0.84 15.57 -5.01
N GLY A 185 -0.49 15.72 -5.04
CA GLY A 185 -1.27 16.07 -6.23
C GLY A 185 -1.29 17.56 -6.56
N ALA A 186 -0.36 18.36 -6.01
CA ALA A 186 -0.32 19.83 -6.17
C ALA A 186 0.09 20.33 -7.57
N GLU A 187 0.13 19.46 -8.59
CA GLU A 187 0.21 19.88 -9.98
C GLU A 187 -1.07 20.62 -10.41
N GLU A 188 -1.01 21.31 -11.55
CA GLU A 188 -2.06 22.16 -12.08
C GLU A 188 -3.47 21.54 -11.93
N LYS A 189 -4.31 22.13 -11.08
CA LYS A 189 -5.71 21.70 -10.92
C LYS A 189 -6.58 22.32 -12.00
N ARG A 190 -7.32 21.50 -12.72
CA ARG A 190 -8.32 21.96 -13.71
C ARG A 190 -9.70 21.41 -13.38
N ARG A 191 -10.70 22.04 -13.95
CA ARG A 191 -12.09 21.60 -13.77
C ARG A 191 -12.33 20.30 -14.54
N CYS A 192 -12.70 19.24 -13.84
CA CYS A 192 -13.09 17.97 -14.44
C CYS A 192 -14.35 18.14 -15.28
N LEU A 193 -14.32 17.75 -16.55
CA LEU A 193 -15.47 17.85 -17.48
C LEU A 193 -16.62 16.89 -17.12
N VAL A 194 -16.37 15.87 -16.29
CA VAL A 194 -17.38 14.88 -15.88
C VAL A 194 -18.06 15.29 -14.58
N THR A 195 -17.30 15.68 -13.57
CA THR A 195 -17.80 15.98 -12.21
C THR A 195 -17.96 17.47 -11.94
N GLY A 196 -17.32 18.33 -12.75
CA GLY A 196 -17.26 19.76 -12.50
C GLY A 196 -16.32 20.18 -11.35
N ALA A 197 -15.73 19.25 -10.63
CA ALA A 197 -14.81 19.50 -9.53
C ALA A 197 -13.44 20.01 -10.02
N LEU A 198 -12.76 20.83 -9.21
CA LEU A 198 -11.34 21.15 -9.41
C LEU A 198 -10.53 19.96 -8.92
N ALA A 199 -9.79 19.31 -9.81
CA ALA A 199 -8.98 18.14 -9.51
C ALA A 199 -7.62 18.19 -10.25
N PRO A 200 -6.60 17.51 -9.75
CA PRO A 200 -5.33 17.33 -10.47
C PRO A 200 -5.57 16.65 -11.81
N ILE A 201 -4.77 17.03 -12.81
CA ILE A 201 -4.86 16.40 -14.14
C ILE A 201 -4.13 15.05 -14.09
N ALA A 202 -4.85 13.97 -14.38
CA ALA A 202 -4.21 12.68 -14.55
C ALA A 202 -3.49 12.60 -15.91
N VAL A 203 -2.17 12.55 -15.89
CA VAL A 203 -1.35 12.35 -17.10
C VAL A 203 -1.55 10.94 -17.67
N LYS A 204 -1.79 9.96 -16.80
CA LYS A 204 -2.08 8.57 -17.18
C LYS A 204 -3.24 8.05 -16.35
N HIS A 205 -4.21 7.44 -17.02
CA HIS A 205 -5.30 6.76 -16.33
C HIS A 205 -4.89 5.33 -15.95
N PRO A 206 -5.34 4.81 -14.78
CA PRO A 206 -5.12 3.43 -14.41
C PRO A 206 -5.69 2.46 -15.45
N ALA A 207 -4.99 1.37 -15.72
CA ALA A 207 -5.48 0.33 -16.62
C ALA A 207 -6.57 -0.52 -15.93
N LEU A 208 -7.68 -0.76 -16.62
CA LEU A 208 -8.74 -1.66 -16.17
C LEU A 208 -8.29 -3.11 -16.30
N LYS A 209 -8.26 -3.84 -15.19
CA LYS A 209 -7.90 -5.27 -15.13
C LYS A 209 -9.14 -6.15 -15.00
N GLY A 210 -9.03 -7.41 -15.43
CA GLY A 210 -10.11 -8.40 -15.28
C GLY A 210 -11.26 -8.24 -16.29
N VAL A 211 -11.10 -7.43 -17.33
CA VAL A 211 -12.09 -7.29 -18.41
C VAL A 211 -11.94 -8.48 -19.36
N SER A 212 -13.03 -9.23 -19.58
CA SER A 212 -13.03 -10.36 -20.50
C SER A 212 -12.71 -9.90 -21.92
N GLY A 213 -11.76 -10.56 -22.58
CA GLY A 213 -11.30 -10.21 -23.94
C GLY A 213 -10.27 -9.08 -24.00
N ALA A 214 -9.95 -8.41 -22.88
CA ALA A 214 -8.89 -7.40 -22.82
C ALA A 214 -7.53 -8.02 -22.46
N GLN A 215 -6.46 -7.24 -22.59
CA GLN A 215 -5.11 -7.66 -22.19
C GLN A 215 -5.02 -7.98 -20.69
N SER A 216 -4.30 -9.04 -20.33
CA SER A 216 -4.10 -9.46 -18.93
C SER A 216 -3.38 -8.42 -18.09
N THR A 217 -2.54 -7.57 -18.69
CA THR A 217 -1.85 -6.45 -18.06
C THR A 217 -2.76 -5.27 -17.75
N GLY A 218 -3.95 -5.24 -18.36
CA GLY A 218 -4.98 -4.21 -18.23
C GLY A 218 -5.24 -3.45 -19.53
N ALA A 219 -6.46 -2.96 -19.67
CA ALA A 219 -6.92 -2.16 -20.79
C ALA A 219 -7.02 -0.68 -20.40
N MET A 220 -6.46 0.20 -21.21
CA MET A 220 -6.58 1.65 -21.02
C MET A 220 -7.88 2.15 -21.64
N LEU A 221 -8.68 2.93 -20.91
CA LEU A 221 -9.86 3.61 -21.47
C LEU A 221 -9.48 4.75 -22.40
N VAL A 222 -8.43 5.47 -22.04
CA VAL A 222 -7.88 6.59 -22.80
C VAL A 222 -6.37 6.42 -22.82
N SER A 223 -5.75 6.53 -23.98
CA SER A 223 -4.31 6.38 -24.15
C SER A 223 -3.82 7.37 -25.21
N PHE A 224 -2.80 8.14 -24.87
CA PHE A 224 -2.07 9.02 -25.78
C PHE A 224 -0.72 8.39 -26.03
N ASN A 225 -0.61 7.62 -27.12
CA ASN A 225 0.61 6.89 -27.45
C ASN A 225 1.37 7.46 -28.66
N ALA A 226 0.94 8.61 -29.17
CA ALA A 226 1.62 9.34 -30.23
C ALA A 226 1.32 10.84 -30.12
N ASN A 227 2.29 11.69 -30.44
CA ASN A 227 2.16 13.16 -30.39
C ASN A 227 0.96 13.70 -31.20
N ALA A 228 0.52 12.96 -32.24
CA ALA A 228 -0.66 13.31 -33.03
C ALA A 228 -1.97 13.33 -32.21
N TYR A 229 -2.01 12.68 -31.04
CA TYR A 229 -3.18 12.65 -30.15
C TYR A 229 -3.08 13.70 -29.03
N GLU A 230 -1.99 14.43 -28.93
CA GLU A 230 -1.80 15.55 -28.01
C GLU A 230 -2.28 16.83 -28.65
N SER A 231 -3.60 17.06 -28.62
CA SER A 231 -4.22 18.16 -29.37
C SER A 231 -3.83 19.56 -28.87
N TYR A 232 -3.27 19.71 -27.67
CA TYR A 232 -2.94 20.99 -27.03
C TYR A 232 -1.77 20.83 -26.02
N GLY A 233 -0.80 20.01 -26.34
CA GLY A 233 0.43 19.82 -25.51
C GLY A 233 1.41 20.95 -25.66
#